data_3b03effb61ae6b033312e40b05d108d3
#
_entry.id   3b03effb61ae6b033312e40b05d108d3
#
_cell.length_a   1.000
_cell.length_b   1.000
_cell.length_c   1.000
_cell.angle_alpha   90.00
_cell.angle_beta   90.00
_cell.angle_gamma   90.00
#
_symmetry.space_group_name_H-M   'P 1'
#
loop_
_entity.id
_entity.type
_entity.pdbx_description
1 polymer ?
#
loop_
_entity_poly.entity_id
_entity_poly.type
_entity_poly.pdbx_seq_one_letter_code
_entity_poly.pdbx_strand_id
1 'polypeptide(L)'
;RGYAGSTAATHTTGDIVRVSPKFPTHRIISSLNDDLSDISSPAHGMFQMRTTTFTYNGGVAGYNLDTSGSVVDSIYEVTHAAVGVLANEPEIISWRLKRDRDTGSFASGNALILYDGAIPGRTVRVLYKSALTPITDGTTERSATGLPTTAYDLPPLGAAMALMTTRPIRREFLDAQGTSRMGEEVPPGAISASFRDLMGRRKARLEAETARLTAQYPQQWSRHSSVRSHQWSYVR
;
A
#
# COMPACT_ATOMS: atom_id res chain seq x y z
N ARG A 1 -12.01 25.02 19.17
CA ARG A 1 -10.56 24.90 19.38
C ARG A 1 -10.08 23.64 18.67
N GLY A 2 -9.03 23.79 17.84
CA GLY A 2 -8.40 22.64 17.19
C GLY A 2 -7.84 21.65 18.24
N TYR A 3 -8.03 20.35 18.01
CA TYR A 3 -7.50 19.28 18.85
C TYR A 3 -6.48 18.47 18.06
N ALA A 4 -5.38 18.08 18.70
CA ALA A 4 -4.33 17.28 18.10
C ALA A 4 -3.74 17.87 16.79
N GLY A 5 -3.49 19.17 16.78
CA GLY A 5 -2.89 19.87 15.63
C GLY A 5 -3.85 20.26 14.53
N SER A 6 -5.16 19.95 14.66
CA SER A 6 -6.16 20.39 13.69
C SER A 6 -6.43 21.91 13.84
N THR A 7 -6.67 22.57 12.71
CA THR A 7 -7.13 23.98 12.68
C THR A 7 -8.57 24.04 13.15
N ALA A 8 -8.91 25.03 13.98
CA ALA A 8 -10.30 25.28 14.35
C ALA A 8 -11.10 25.63 13.08
N ALA A 9 -12.11 24.84 12.77
CA ALA A 9 -13.03 25.09 11.67
C ALA A 9 -14.40 25.50 12.21
N THR A 10 -15.12 26.32 11.45
CA THR A 10 -16.53 26.60 11.70
C THR A 10 -17.35 25.37 11.30
N HIS A 11 -18.21 24.92 12.19
CA HIS A 11 -19.14 23.83 11.89
C HIS A 11 -20.39 24.39 11.20
N THR A 12 -20.84 23.69 10.17
CA THR A 12 -22.09 23.98 9.48
C THR A 12 -23.30 23.43 10.26
N THR A 13 -24.46 24.05 10.09
CA THR A 13 -25.70 23.51 10.67
C THR A 13 -25.95 22.10 10.15
N GLY A 14 -26.06 21.14 11.06
CA GLY A 14 -26.22 19.72 10.71
C GLY A 14 -24.97 18.85 10.92
N ASP A 15 -23.81 19.44 11.22
CA ASP A 15 -22.61 18.69 11.55
C ASP A 15 -22.79 17.83 12.82
N ILE A 16 -22.40 16.58 12.75
CA ILE A 16 -22.49 15.68 13.90
C ILE A 16 -21.32 15.95 14.85
N VAL A 17 -21.60 16.57 15.97
CA VAL A 17 -20.63 16.78 17.05
C VAL A 17 -20.67 15.60 18.02
N ARG A 18 -19.58 14.84 18.11
CA ARG A 18 -19.43 13.77 19.11
C ARG A 18 -18.69 14.30 20.33
N VAL A 19 -19.39 14.32 21.46
CA VAL A 19 -18.78 14.73 22.74
C VAL A 19 -18.12 13.52 23.40
N SER A 20 -16.84 13.64 23.71
CA SER A 20 -16.03 12.61 24.39
C SER A 20 -16.18 11.20 23.81
N PRO A 21 -15.93 10.98 22.52
CA PRO A 21 -16.04 9.64 21.94
C PRO A 21 -15.05 8.69 22.60
N LYS A 22 -15.45 7.43 22.78
CA LYS A 22 -14.60 6.37 23.36
C LYS A 22 -13.26 6.25 22.61
N PHE A 23 -13.32 6.40 21.27
CA PHE A 23 -12.17 6.50 20.39
C PHE A 23 -12.33 7.72 19.49
N PRO A 24 -11.45 8.73 19.60
CA PRO A 24 -11.47 9.88 18.71
C PRO A 24 -11.19 9.46 17.26
N THR A 25 -11.79 10.15 16.29
CA THR A 25 -11.67 9.82 14.86
C THR A 25 -10.22 9.75 14.39
N HIS A 26 -9.38 10.71 14.80
CA HIS A 26 -7.96 10.72 14.44
C HIS A 26 -7.23 9.45 14.88
N ARG A 27 -7.57 8.90 16.06
CA ARG A 27 -6.95 7.67 16.56
C ARG A 27 -7.40 6.44 15.79
N ILE A 28 -8.68 6.41 15.35
CA ILE A 28 -9.18 5.35 14.48
C ILE A 28 -8.46 5.40 13.14
N ILE A 29 -8.34 6.60 12.54
CA ILE A 29 -7.61 6.79 11.28
C ILE A 29 -6.14 6.38 11.41
N SER A 30 -5.46 6.80 12.49
CA SER A 30 -4.07 6.38 12.75
C SER A 30 -3.96 4.87 12.83
N SER A 31 -4.82 4.20 13.60
CA SER A 31 -4.79 2.74 13.72
C SER A 31 -5.09 2.01 12.40
N LEU A 32 -5.96 2.59 11.56
CA LEU A 32 -6.22 2.06 10.21
C LEU A 32 -4.99 2.22 9.30
N ASN A 33 -4.31 3.36 9.37
CA ASN A 33 -3.11 3.63 8.57
C ASN A 33 -1.92 2.78 9.02
N ASP A 34 -1.78 2.57 10.33
CA ASP A 34 -0.76 1.67 10.89
C ASP A 34 -0.97 0.24 10.35
N ASP A 35 -2.23 -0.22 10.28
CA ASP A 35 -2.54 -1.52 9.72
C ASP A 35 -2.36 -1.57 8.20
N LEU A 36 -2.76 -0.53 7.45
CA LEU A 36 -2.50 -0.43 6.01
C LEU A 36 -1.00 -0.49 5.70
N SER A 37 -0.19 0.17 6.52
CA SER A 37 1.27 0.13 6.41
C SER A 37 1.83 -1.27 6.72
N ASP A 38 1.31 -1.92 7.76
CA ASP A 38 1.72 -3.27 8.17
C ASP A 38 1.41 -4.31 7.08
N ILE A 39 0.18 -4.33 6.56
CA ILE A 39 -0.20 -5.28 5.50
C ILE A 39 0.52 -5.01 4.17
N SER A 40 0.97 -3.77 3.93
CA SER A 40 1.79 -3.40 2.77
C SER A 40 3.26 -3.73 2.95
N SER A 41 3.68 -4.14 4.14
CA SER A 41 5.07 -4.49 4.39
C SER A 41 5.51 -5.71 3.56
N PRO A 42 6.81 -5.86 3.25
CA PRO A 42 7.31 -7.04 2.55
C PRO A 42 7.00 -8.37 3.24
N ALA A 43 6.79 -8.35 4.57
CA ALA A 43 6.43 -9.54 5.35
C ALA A 43 5.02 -10.05 5.03
N HIS A 44 4.10 -9.15 4.71
CA HIS A 44 2.70 -9.47 4.43
C HIS A 44 2.36 -9.43 2.94
N GLY A 45 3.09 -8.64 2.17
CA GLY A 45 3.08 -8.69 0.70
C GLY A 45 1.81 -8.20 0.01
N MET A 46 0.96 -7.42 0.68
CA MET A 46 -0.15 -6.73 0.02
C MET A 46 0.38 -5.49 -0.72
N PHE A 47 -0.12 -5.25 -1.91
CA PHE A 47 0.27 -4.11 -2.73
C PHE A 47 -0.90 -3.64 -3.60
N GLN A 48 -0.79 -2.42 -4.09
CA GLN A 48 -1.63 -1.93 -5.18
C GLN A 48 -0.84 -1.87 -6.49
N MET A 49 -1.52 -2.15 -7.60
CA MET A 49 -0.94 -1.93 -8.93
C MET A 49 -1.22 -0.51 -9.39
N ARG A 50 -0.18 0.17 -9.83
CA ARG A 50 -0.28 1.54 -10.40
C ARG A 50 0.37 1.60 -11.75
N THR A 51 -0.09 2.55 -12.54
CA THR A 51 0.43 2.80 -13.88
C THR A 51 0.93 4.23 -13.99
N THR A 52 2.08 4.42 -14.60
CA THR A 52 2.56 5.72 -15.04
C THR A 52 2.98 5.65 -16.50
N THR A 53 2.95 6.78 -17.19
CA THR A 53 3.29 6.86 -18.61
C THR A 53 4.23 8.03 -18.87
N PHE A 54 5.12 7.86 -19.84
CA PHE A 54 5.97 8.94 -20.34
C PHE A 54 6.27 8.71 -21.83
N THR A 55 6.67 9.76 -22.53
CA THR A 55 7.11 9.64 -23.95
C THR A 55 8.59 9.30 -23.98
N TYR A 56 8.94 8.22 -24.69
CA TYR A 56 10.34 7.83 -24.83
C TYR A 56 11.08 8.78 -25.79
N ASN A 57 12.21 9.29 -25.30
CA ASN A 57 13.17 10.07 -26.08
C ASN A 57 14.54 9.40 -26.01
N GLY A 58 15.04 8.90 -27.15
CA GLY A 58 16.30 8.17 -27.21
C GLY A 58 17.55 8.96 -26.78
N GLY A 59 17.45 10.30 -26.67
CA GLY A 59 18.54 11.15 -26.16
C GLY A 59 18.61 11.26 -24.65
N VAL A 60 17.67 10.65 -23.90
CA VAL A 60 17.59 10.74 -22.43
C VAL A 60 18.07 9.43 -21.81
N ALA A 61 19.03 9.52 -20.90
CA ALA A 61 19.63 8.33 -20.26
C ALA A 61 18.74 7.66 -19.20
N GLY A 62 17.69 8.33 -18.73
CA GLY A 62 16.76 7.79 -17.73
C GLY A 62 15.51 8.63 -17.60
N TYR A 63 14.43 8.02 -17.17
CA TYR A 63 13.11 8.63 -17.02
C TYR A 63 12.73 8.71 -15.56
N ASN A 64 12.31 9.89 -15.13
CA ASN A 64 11.71 10.05 -13.82
C ASN A 64 10.37 9.29 -13.79
N LEU A 65 10.22 8.39 -12.83
CA LEU A 65 8.93 7.79 -12.57
C LEU A 65 8.15 8.75 -11.68
N ASP A 66 7.31 9.57 -12.29
CA ASP A 66 6.38 10.41 -11.54
C ASP A 66 5.37 9.50 -10.83
N THR A 67 5.56 9.40 -9.53
CA THR A 67 4.76 8.53 -8.69
C THR A 67 3.75 9.30 -7.86
N SER A 68 3.62 10.60 -8.08
CA SER A 68 2.62 11.47 -7.41
C SER A 68 2.38 11.09 -5.94
N GLY A 69 3.46 10.97 -5.17
CA GLY A 69 3.43 10.63 -3.74
C GLY A 69 3.40 9.13 -3.42
N SER A 70 3.48 8.25 -4.41
CA SER A 70 3.55 6.80 -4.19
C SER A 70 4.97 6.29 -4.31
N VAL A 71 5.38 5.42 -3.40
CA VAL A 71 6.68 4.74 -3.47
C VAL A 71 6.59 3.58 -4.46
N VAL A 72 7.55 3.49 -5.39
CA VAL A 72 7.69 2.35 -6.29
C VAL A 72 8.39 1.21 -5.55
N ASP A 73 7.66 0.16 -5.21
CA ASP A 73 8.25 -1.03 -4.59
C ASP A 73 8.98 -1.90 -5.62
N SER A 74 8.33 -2.20 -6.73
CA SER A 74 8.91 -2.92 -7.84
C SER A 74 8.15 -2.64 -9.14
N ILE A 75 8.86 -2.68 -10.26
CA ILE A 75 8.24 -2.63 -11.58
C ILE A 75 7.76 -4.04 -11.92
N TYR A 76 6.52 -4.14 -12.36
CA TYR A 76 5.93 -5.38 -12.81
C TYR A 76 6.14 -5.57 -14.31
N GLU A 77 5.83 -4.54 -15.10
CA GLU A 77 5.86 -4.60 -16.56
C GLU A 77 6.18 -3.22 -17.14
N VAL A 78 6.90 -3.21 -18.26
CA VAL A 78 7.15 -2.00 -19.05
C VAL A 78 6.75 -2.30 -20.48
N THR A 79 5.78 -1.54 -21.01
CA THR A 79 5.26 -1.74 -22.35
C THR A 79 5.23 -0.42 -23.11
N HIS A 80 5.12 -0.48 -24.43
CA HIS A 80 4.61 0.65 -25.18
C HIS A 80 3.10 0.77 -24.95
N ALA A 81 2.57 2.00 -24.94
CA ALA A 81 1.13 2.19 -25.01
C ALA A 81 0.57 1.55 -26.29
N ALA A 82 -0.67 1.11 -26.22
CA ALA A 82 -1.35 0.41 -27.30
C ALA A 82 -1.16 1.06 -28.66
N VAL A 83 -0.76 0.27 -29.62
CA VAL A 83 -0.49 0.72 -31.00
C VAL A 83 -1.33 -0.05 -31.99
N GLY A 84 -1.97 0.68 -32.89
CA GLY A 84 -2.76 0.11 -33.98
C GLY A 84 -4.16 -0.33 -33.59
N VAL A 85 -4.87 -0.91 -34.54
CA VAL A 85 -6.29 -1.28 -34.42
C VAL A 85 -6.52 -2.41 -33.41
N LEU A 86 -5.53 -3.28 -33.21
CA LEU A 86 -5.60 -4.43 -32.29
C LEU A 86 -5.11 -4.11 -30.87
N ALA A 87 -4.87 -2.84 -30.55
CA ALA A 87 -4.41 -2.41 -29.22
C ALA A 87 -3.26 -3.26 -28.67
N ASN A 88 -2.29 -3.62 -29.51
CA ASN A 88 -1.11 -4.36 -29.07
C ASN A 88 -0.20 -3.45 -28.24
N GLU A 89 0.18 -3.92 -27.05
CA GLU A 89 1.11 -3.27 -26.11
C GLU A 89 2.45 -4.03 -26.10
N PRO A 90 3.38 -3.74 -27.03
CA PRO A 90 4.66 -4.47 -27.08
C PRO A 90 5.46 -4.28 -25.80
N GLU A 91 5.92 -5.37 -25.24
CA GLU A 91 6.74 -5.37 -24.01
C GLU A 91 8.16 -4.84 -24.30
N ILE A 92 8.69 -4.05 -23.36
CA ILE A 92 10.06 -3.59 -23.33
C ILE A 92 10.80 -4.40 -22.26
N ILE A 93 11.60 -5.35 -22.70
CA ILE A 93 12.22 -6.35 -21.82
C ILE A 93 13.49 -5.81 -21.14
N SER A 94 14.22 -4.91 -21.81
CA SER A 94 15.53 -4.43 -21.38
C SER A 94 15.45 -3.10 -20.63
N TRP A 95 15.18 -3.16 -19.33
CA TRP A 95 15.10 -1.98 -18.49
C TRP A 95 15.74 -2.21 -17.11
N ARG A 96 16.01 -1.13 -16.38
CA ARG A 96 16.50 -1.17 -15.01
C ARG A 96 15.95 -0.01 -14.20
N LEU A 97 15.39 -0.32 -13.03
CA LEU A 97 15.05 0.68 -12.01
C LEU A 97 16.30 1.02 -11.19
N LYS A 98 16.66 2.29 -11.14
CA LYS A 98 17.67 2.82 -10.23
C LYS A 98 17.00 3.70 -9.19
N ARG A 99 17.28 3.42 -7.92
CA ARG A 99 16.77 4.17 -6.77
C ARG A 99 17.84 5.14 -6.25
N ASP A 100 17.42 6.02 -5.36
CA ASP A 100 18.29 7.00 -4.69
C ASP A 100 19.10 7.85 -5.68
N ARG A 101 18.41 8.34 -6.70
CA ARG A 101 18.97 9.25 -7.71
C ARG A 101 18.81 10.69 -7.27
N ASP A 102 19.70 11.54 -7.82
CA ASP A 102 19.64 12.97 -7.60
C ASP A 102 18.24 13.53 -7.89
N THR A 103 17.63 14.14 -6.89
CA THR A 103 16.28 14.70 -6.95
C THR A 103 16.18 15.94 -7.83
N GLY A 104 17.29 16.59 -8.15
CA GLY A 104 17.33 17.67 -9.12
C GLY A 104 17.04 17.19 -10.56
N SER A 105 17.49 15.96 -10.87
CA SER A 105 17.27 15.34 -12.19
C SER A 105 16.06 14.40 -12.20
N PHE A 106 15.76 13.74 -11.07
CA PHE A 106 14.69 12.76 -10.92
C PHE A 106 13.88 13.07 -9.67
N ALA A 107 12.84 13.88 -9.81
CA ALA A 107 12.07 14.41 -8.68
C ALA A 107 11.52 13.33 -7.72
N SER A 108 11.25 12.11 -8.23
CA SER A 108 10.84 10.97 -7.40
C SER A 108 11.99 10.23 -6.71
N GLY A 109 13.26 10.59 -7.00
CA GLY A 109 14.44 9.81 -6.61
C GLY A 109 14.58 8.47 -7.34
N ASN A 110 13.67 8.13 -8.25
CA ASN A 110 13.67 6.88 -8.99
C ASN A 110 13.83 7.16 -10.49
N ALA A 111 14.79 6.49 -11.11
CA ALA A 111 15.04 6.58 -12.55
C ALA A 111 14.83 5.22 -13.22
N LEU A 112 13.99 5.18 -14.22
CA LEU A 112 13.85 4.04 -15.13
C LEU A 112 14.80 4.23 -16.30
N ILE A 113 15.72 3.29 -16.51
CA ILE A 113 16.62 3.26 -17.64
C ILE A 113 16.12 2.19 -18.61
N LEU A 114 15.92 2.59 -19.86
CA LEU A 114 15.59 1.68 -20.94
C LEU A 114 16.85 1.49 -21.80
N TYR A 115 17.23 0.24 -22.02
CA TYR A 115 18.45 -0.08 -22.77
C TYR A 115 18.17 -0.43 -24.22
N ASP A 116 17.04 -1.11 -24.48
CA ASP A 116 16.71 -1.62 -25.80
C ASP A 116 15.19 -1.85 -25.93
N GLY A 117 14.71 -1.93 -27.16
CA GLY A 117 13.31 -2.21 -27.48
C GLY A 117 12.37 -1.01 -27.41
N ALA A 118 12.83 0.15 -26.91
CA ALA A 118 12.02 1.35 -26.86
C ALA A 118 12.14 2.17 -28.18
N ILE A 119 11.00 2.68 -28.66
CA ILE A 119 10.91 3.43 -29.92
C ILE A 119 10.75 4.92 -29.61
N PRO A 120 11.66 5.81 -30.10
CA PRO A 120 11.55 7.24 -29.88
C PRO A 120 10.20 7.82 -30.32
N GLY A 121 9.66 8.75 -29.54
CA GLY A 121 8.37 9.39 -29.79
C GLY A 121 7.15 8.58 -29.40
N ARG A 122 7.31 7.33 -28.97
CA ARG A 122 6.20 6.51 -28.46
C ARG A 122 6.02 6.67 -26.95
N THR A 123 4.78 6.56 -26.53
CA THR A 123 4.45 6.51 -25.10
C THR A 123 4.82 5.16 -24.54
N VAL A 124 5.58 5.17 -23.43
CA VAL A 124 5.90 4.01 -22.62
C VAL A 124 4.97 4.00 -21.42
N ARG A 125 4.42 2.85 -21.11
CA ARG A 125 3.59 2.57 -19.93
C ARG A 125 4.36 1.68 -18.97
N VAL A 126 4.41 2.09 -17.73
CA VAL A 126 5.06 1.33 -16.65
C VAL A 126 4.01 0.91 -15.65
N LEU A 127 3.86 -0.38 -15.47
CA LEU A 127 3.02 -0.99 -14.45
C LEU A 127 3.91 -1.38 -13.26
N TYR A 128 3.58 -0.88 -12.07
CA TYR A 128 4.41 -1.08 -10.89
C TYR A 128 3.59 -1.37 -9.63
N LYS A 129 4.23 -2.06 -8.70
CA LYS A 129 3.70 -2.31 -7.36
C LYS A 129 4.04 -1.14 -6.45
N SER A 130 3.11 -0.77 -5.61
CA SER A 130 3.24 0.31 -4.63
C SER A 130 2.52 -0.08 -3.34
N ALA A 131 2.97 0.48 -2.22
CA ALA A 131 2.27 0.38 -0.95
C ALA A 131 0.85 0.94 -1.05
N LEU A 132 -0.03 0.51 -0.17
CA LEU A 132 -1.40 1.02 -0.08
C LEU A 132 -1.40 2.49 0.34
N THR A 133 -2.38 3.24 -0.13
CA THR A 133 -2.51 4.67 0.16
C THR A 133 -3.13 4.87 1.55
N PRO A 134 -2.54 5.69 2.43
CA PRO A 134 -3.11 5.98 3.72
C PRO A 134 -4.41 6.79 3.61
N ILE A 135 -5.28 6.62 4.58
CA ILE A 135 -6.51 7.39 4.76
C ILE A 135 -6.15 8.76 5.34
N THR A 136 -6.59 9.83 4.71
CA THR A 136 -6.27 11.21 5.14
C THR A 136 -7.29 11.76 6.14
N ASP A 137 -8.56 11.41 5.95
CA ASP A 137 -9.66 11.92 6.77
C ASP A 137 -10.81 10.90 6.87
N GLY A 138 -11.85 11.25 7.61
CA GLY A 138 -13.03 10.39 7.80
C GLY A 138 -13.96 10.27 6.59
N THR A 139 -13.72 11.03 5.52
CA THR A 139 -14.49 11.02 4.27
C THR A 139 -13.79 10.25 3.15
N THR A 140 -12.53 9.88 3.37
CA THR A 140 -11.73 9.12 2.39
C THR A 140 -12.41 7.77 2.10
N GLU A 141 -12.74 7.55 0.85
CA GLU A 141 -13.34 6.29 0.42
C GLU A 141 -12.33 5.13 0.49
N ARG A 142 -12.83 3.94 0.80
CA ARG A 142 -12.00 2.72 0.87
C ARG A 142 -11.30 2.41 -0.46
N SER A 143 -11.95 2.70 -1.57
CA SER A 143 -11.40 2.55 -2.92
C SER A 143 -10.14 3.36 -3.15
N ALA A 144 -10.00 4.54 -2.50
CA ALA A 144 -8.83 5.41 -2.61
C ALA A 144 -7.56 4.80 -1.99
N THR A 145 -7.71 3.81 -1.10
CA THR A 145 -6.55 3.13 -0.48
C THR A 145 -5.82 2.20 -1.45
N GLY A 146 -6.45 1.83 -2.57
CA GLY A 146 -5.94 0.83 -3.51
C GLY A 146 -6.06 -0.61 -3.02
N LEU A 147 -6.71 -0.83 -1.88
CA LEU A 147 -6.98 -2.17 -1.35
C LEU A 147 -8.04 -2.86 -2.23
N PRO A 148 -7.89 -4.16 -2.55
CA PRO A 148 -8.93 -4.92 -3.23
C PRO A 148 -10.23 -4.95 -2.43
N THR A 149 -11.38 -4.90 -3.09
CA THR A 149 -12.70 -4.90 -2.42
C THR A 149 -12.90 -6.10 -1.50
N THR A 150 -12.32 -7.23 -1.83
CA THR A 150 -12.36 -8.46 -1.02
C THR A 150 -11.56 -8.38 0.26
N ALA A 151 -10.62 -7.43 0.39
CA ALA A 151 -9.75 -7.25 1.54
C ALA A 151 -10.15 -6.06 2.43
N TYR A 152 -11.30 -5.42 2.19
CA TYR A 152 -11.76 -4.26 2.96
C TYR A 152 -12.04 -4.53 4.43
N ASP A 153 -12.11 -5.79 4.82
CA ASP A 153 -12.27 -6.24 6.21
C ASP A 153 -10.94 -6.22 7.00
N LEU A 154 -9.80 -6.26 6.33
CA LEU A 154 -8.48 -6.36 6.98
C LEU A 154 -8.12 -5.13 7.84
N PRO A 155 -8.13 -3.87 7.33
CA PRO A 155 -7.75 -2.73 8.14
C PRO A 155 -8.64 -2.51 9.37
N PRO A 156 -9.99 -2.68 9.32
CA PRO A 156 -10.81 -2.63 10.52
C PRO A 156 -10.46 -3.69 11.57
N LEU A 157 -10.08 -4.91 11.15
CA LEU A 157 -9.64 -5.96 12.08
C LEU A 157 -8.34 -5.57 12.78
N GLY A 158 -7.33 -5.08 12.04
CA GLY A 158 -6.07 -4.62 12.63
C GLY A 158 -6.26 -3.41 13.54
N ALA A 159 -7.04 -2.42 13.11
CA ALA A 159 -7.35 -1.26 13.93
C ALA A 159 -8.10 -1.64 15.22
N ALA A 160 -9.05 -2.58 15.16
CA ALA A 160 -9.74 -3.09 16.34
C ALA A 160 -8.75 -3.72 17.33
N MET A 161 -7.82 -4.53 16.84
CA MET A 161 -6.76 -5.14 17.67
C MET A 161 -5.88 -4.06 18.32
N ALA A 162 -5.43 -3.06 17.55
CA ALA A 162 -4.63 -1.95 18.08
C ALA A 162 -5.38 -1.14 19.14
N LEU A 163 -6.65 -0.85 18.91
CA LEU A 163 -7.49 -0.11 19.85
C LEU A 163 -7.82 -0.91 21.13
N MET A 164 -7.94 -2.22 21.04
CA MET A 164 -8.14 -3.09 22.21
C MET A 164 -6.93 -3.07 23.15
N THR A 165 -5.72 -3.04 22.61
CA THR A 165 -4.46 -3.05 23.41
C THR A 165 -4.15 -1.71 24.06
N THR A 166 -4.70 -0.61 23.57
CA THR A 166 -4.36 0.75 24.04
C THR A 166 -5.14 1.18 25.29
N ARG A 167 -6.14 0.43 25.72
CA ARG A 167 -6.84 0.69 26.98
C ARG A 167 -6.45 -0.35 28.03
N PRO A 168 -5.69 0.03 29.05
CA PRO A 168 -5.64 -0.79 30.25
C PRO A 168 -7.09 -0.91 30.76
N ILE A 169 -7.59 -2.13 30.85
CA ILE A 169 -8.83 -2.39 31.57
C ILE A 169 -8.53 -2.04 33.01
N ARG A 170 -9.08 -0.91 33.49
CA ARG A 170 -8.95 -0.55 34.88
C ARG A 170 -9.67 -1.63 35.69
N ARG A 171 -8.90 -2.49 36.36
CA ARG A 171 -9.41 -3.46 37.32
C ARG A 171 -10.29 -2.80 38.40
N GLU A 172 -10.00 -1.54 38.71
CA GLU A 172 -10.78 -0.72 39.65
C GLU A 172 -12.27 -0.57 39.26
N PHE A 173 -12.64 -0.69 37.99
CA PHE A 173 -14.04 -0.68 37.58
C PHE A 173 -14.76 -2.01 37.84
N LEU A 174 -14.03 -3.09 37.92
CA LEU A 174 -14.57 -4.42 38.26
C LEU A 174 -14.75 -4.58 39.77
N ASP A 175 -13.83 -4.02 40.55
CA ASP A 175 -13.88 -4.09 42.03
C ASP A 175 -14.94 -3.10 42.60
N ALA A 176 -15.20 -1.97 41.95
CA ALA A 176 -16.21 -1.00 42.42
C ALA A 176 -17.67 -1.40 42.11
N GLN A 177 -17.90 -2.37 41.22
CA GLN A 177 -19.23 -2.93 40.93
C GLN A 177 -19.46 -4.27 41.67
N GLY A 178 -18.69 -4.53 42.72
CA GLY A 178 -18.81 -5.71 43.50
C GLY A 178 -20.25 -5.99 43.95
N THR A 179 -20.64 -7.24 43.82
CA THR A 179 -21.69 -8.00 44.45
C THR A 179 -23.08 -8.05 43.82
N SER A 180 -23.51 -7.22 42.89
CA SER A 180 -24.89 -7.34 42.40
C SER A 180 -25.06 -7.82 40.95
N ARG A 181 -23.97 -8.13 40.22
CA ARG A 181 -24.04 -8.62 38.83
C ARG A 181 -23.17 -9.83 38.56
N MET A 182 -23.29 -10.87 39.38
CA MET A 182 -22.58 -12.13 39.19
C MET A 182 -22.91 -12.89 37.88
N GLY A 183 -23.85 -12.38 37.08
CA GLY A 183 -24.21 -12.98 35.77
C GLY A 183 -23.56 -12.38 34.56
N GLU A 184 -22.80 -11.29 34.70
CA GLU A 184 -22.23 -10.53 33.56
C GLU A 184 -20.69 -10.37 33.64
N GLU A 185 -20.06 -11.11 34.55
CA GLU A 185 -18.59 -11.08 34.64
C GLU A 185 -17.95 -11.75 33.42
N VAL A 186 -17.26 -10.94 32.62
CA VAL A 186 -16.38 -11.45 31.58
C VAL A 186 -15.29 -12.30 32.22
N PRO A 187 -15.21 -13.59 31.90
CA PRO A 187 -14.26 -14.49 32.58
C PRO A 187 -12.82 -13.96 32.39
N PRO A 188 -11.95 -14.16 33.43
CA PRO A 188 -10.54 -13.81 33.32
C PRO A 188 -9.92 -14.41 32.08
N GLY A 189 -9.32 -13.55 31.19
CA GLY A 189 -8.72 -14.00 29.94
C GLY A 189 -9.62 -13.95 28.71
N ALA A 190 -10.91 -13.61 28.82
CA ALA A 190 -11.80 -13.51 27.65
C ALA A 190 -11.32 -12.48 26.62
N ILE A 191 -10.72 -11.37 27.07
CA ILE A 191 -10.15 -10.37 26.18
C ILE A 191 -8.94 -10.93 25.44
N SER A 192 -8.08 -11.67 26.14
CA SER A 192 -6.93 -12.33 25.51
C SER A 192 -7.38 -13.40 24.51
N ALA A 193 -8.48 -14.10 24.80
CA ALA A 193 -9.06 -15.08 23.90
C ALA A 193 -9.65 -14.39 22.65
N SER A 194 -10.42 -13.31 22.84
CA SER A 194 -10.96 -12.52 21.73
C SER A 194 -9.87 -11.91 20.86
N PHE A 195 -8.80 -11.41 21.47
CA PHE A 195 -7.65 -10.88 20.75
C PHE A 195 -6.97 -11.96 19.88
N ARG A 196 -6.76 -13.17 20.46
CA ARG A 196 -6.17 -14.29 19.71
C ARG A 196 -7.06 -14.74 18.55
N ASP A 197 -8.37 -14.77 18.76
CA ASP A 197 -9.33 -15.10 17.70
C ASP A 197 -9.27 -14.08 16.56
N LEU A 198 -9.30 -12.77 16.87
CA LEU A 198 -9.16 -11.71 15.87
C LEU A 198 -7.81 -11.79 15.13
N MET A 199 -6.72 -12.05 15.84
CA MET A 199 -5.40 -12.23 15.25
C MET A 199 -5.37 -13.43 14.31
N GLY A 200 -5.96 -14.55 14.71
CA GLY A 200 -6.07 -15.75 13.87
C GLY A 200 -6.88 -15.49 12.60
N ARG A 201 -8.04 -14.85 12.74
CA ARG A 201 -8.88 -14.46 11.58
C ARG A 201 -8.16 -13.50 10.64
N ARG A 202 -7.54 -12.43 11.19
CA ARG A 202 -6.78 -11.46 10.39
C ARG A 202 -5.65 -12.17 9.62
N LYS A 203 -4.87 -13.03 10.28
CA LYS A 203 -3.78 -13.78 9.64
C LYS A 203 -4.29 -14.65 8.50
N ALA A 204 -5.30 -15.48 8.72
CA ALA A 204 -5.86 -16.36 7.69
C ALA A 204 -6.42 -15.57 6.50
N ARG A 205 -7.11 -14.44 6.76
CA ARG A 205 -7.62 -13.56 5.70
C ARG A 205 -6.49 -12.92 4.90
N LEU A 206 -5.46 -12.41 5.59
CA LEU A 206 -4.31 -11.77 4.95
C LEU A 206 -3.55 -12.76 4.06
N GLU A 207 -3.29 -13.98 4.54
CA GLU A 207 -2.65 -15.03 3.75
C GLU A 207 -3.47 -15.39 2.50
N ALA A 208 -4.80 -15.52 2.62
CA ALA A 208 -5.67 -15.80 1.50
C ALA A 208 -5.67 -14.68 0.45
N GLU A 209 -5.76 -13.42 0.87
CA GLU A 209 -5.78 -12.27 -0.05
C GLU A 209 -4.41 -12.04 -0.69
N THR A 210 -3.32 -12.22 0.04
CA THR A 210 -1.96 -12.14 -0.51
C THR A 210 -1.74 -13.25 -1.55
N ALA A 211 -2.16 -14.47 -1.27
CA ALA A 211 -2.09 -15.57 -2.23
C ALA A 211 -2.90 -15.26 -3.50
N ARG A 212 -4.12 -14.73 -3.35
CA ARG A 212 -4.96 -14.30 -4.48
C ARG A 212 -4.30 -13.21 -5.31
N LEU A 213 -3.76 -12.19 -4.66
CA LEU A 213 -3.09 -11.07 -5.32
C LEU A 213 -1.82 -11.54 -6.07
N THR A 214 -1.05 -12.44 -5.46
CA THR A 214 0.14 -13.04 -6.09
C THR A 214 -0.23 -13.91 -7.28
N ALA A 215 -1.34 -14.64 -7.22
CA ALA A 215 -1.84 -15.43 -8.34
C ALA A 215 -2.34 -14.54 -9.50
N GLN A 216 -2.95 -13.38 -9.19
CA GLN A 216 -3.40 -12.41 -10.18
C GLN A 216 -2.21 -11.70 -10.88
N TYR A 217 -1.13 -11.46 -10.15
CA TYR A 217 0.08 -10.81 -10.65
C TYR A 217 1.32 -11.68 -10.39
N PRO A 218 1.45 -12.80 -11.13
CA PRO A 218 2.60 -13.69 -10.97
C PRO A 218 3.90 -12.94 -11.30
N GLN A 219 4.96 -13.20 -10.55
CA GLN A 219 6.27 -12.64 -10.87
C GLN A 219 6.74 -13.21 -12.21
N GLN A 220 6.89 -12.34 -13.19
CA GLN A 220 7.50 -12.69 -14.46
C GLN A 220 9.02 -12.65 -14.28
N TRP A 221 9.63 -13.81 -14.24
CA TRP A 221 11.10 -13.92 -14.30
C TRP A 221 11.53 -13.82 -15.75
N SER A 222 11.82 -12.63 -16.24
CA SER A 222 12.53 -12.49 -17.49
C SER A 222 13.98 -12.97 -17.27
N ARG A 223 14.28 -14.20 -17.70
CA ARG A 223 15.66 -14.69 -17.76
C ARG A 223 16.37 -13.90 -18.86
N HIS A 224 16.99 -12.80 -18.52
CA HIS A 224 18.05 -12.25 -19.35
C HIS A 224 19.27 -13.14 -19.21
N SER A 225 19.38 -14.15 -20.03
CA SER A 225 20.67 -14.75 -20.33
C SER A 225 21.41 -13.76 -21.23
N SER A 226 22.05 -12.75 -20.65
CA SER A 226 23.08 -12.00 -21.35
C SER A 226 24.30 -12.89 -21.51
N VAL A 227 24.22 -13.83 -22.44
CA VAL A 227 25.44 -14.41 -23.02
C VAL A 227 26.03 -13.29 -23.87
N ARG A 228 26.78 -12.39 -23.24
CA ARG A 228 27.77 -11.61 -23.96
C ARG A 228 28.85 -12.59 -24.42
N SER A 229 28.71 -13.12 -25.62
CA SER A 229 29.82 -13.67 -26.33
C SER A 229 30.80 -12.52 -26.60
N HIS A 230 31.82 -12.36 -25.74
CA HIS A 230 32.99 -11.56 -26.08
C HIS A 230 33.73 -12.31 -27.18
N GLN A 231 33.31 -12.11 -28.41
CA GLN A 231 34.16 -12.42 -29.55
C GLN A 231 35.30 -11.38 -29.59
N TRP A 232 36.40 -11.71 -28.96
CA TRP A 232 37.66 -11.05 -29.20
C TRP A 232 38.13 -11.48 -30.59
N SER A 233 37.84 -10.68 -31.61
CA SER A 233 38.52 -10.83 -32.89
C SER A 233 39.92 -10.26 -32.75
N TYR A 234 40.88 -11.15 -32.59
CA TYR A 234 42.30 -10.80 -32.82
C TYR A 234 42.45 -10.50 -34.31
N VAL A 235 42.59 -9.22 -34.65
CA VAL A 235 43.10 -8.80 -35.95
C VAL A 235 44.63 -8.95 -35.86
N ARG A 236 45.20 -9.84 -36.68
CA ARG A 236 46.62 -9.90 -36.99
C ARG A 236 46.97 -8.84 -37.99
#